data_9eab8733cd1494740e344aec199952df
#
_entry.id   9eab8733cd1494740e344aec199952df
#
_cell.length_a   1.000
_cell.length_b   1.000
_cell.length_c   1.000
_cell.angle_alpha   90.00
_cell.angle_beta   90.00
_cell.angle_gamma   90.00
#
_symmetry.space_group_name_H-M   'P 1'
#
loop_
_entity.id
_entity.type
_entity.pdbx_description
1 polymer ?
#
loop_
_entity_poly.entity_id
_entity_poly.type
_entity_poly.pdbx_seq_one_letter_code
_entity_poly.pdbx_strand_id
1 'polypeptide(L)'
;MPTTQQVTDIVDKVKKHLADAERDGIYLKVASESLDDDWLYVEVVPTKPGGSASDHARLMSQIERKLRADGDDRVLLVPALDD
;
A
#
# COMPACT_ATOMS: atom_id res chain seq x y z
N MET A 1 -18.68 -1.85 7.47
CA MET A 1 -17.84 -2.86 6.78
C MET A 1 -17.59 -2.47 5.34
N PRO A 2 -16.34 -2.42 4.87
CA PRO A 2 -16.11 -2.14 3.45
C PRO A 2 -16.65 -3.29 2.58
N THR A 3 -17.20 -2.92 1.43
CA THR A 3 -17.67 -3.89 0.46
C THR A 3 -16.49 -4.41 -0.36
N THR A 4 -16.69 -5.52 -1.09
CA THR A 4 -15.67 -6.06 -1.98
C THR A 4 -15.24 -5.00 -3.01
N GLN A 5 -16.19 -4.21 -3.51
CA GLN A 5 -15.90 -3.14 -4.46
C GLN A 5 -15.01 -2.06 -3.83
N GLN A 6 -15.29 -1.68 -2.58
CA GLN A 6 -14.48 -0.69 -1.88
C GLN A 6 -13.06 -1.20 -1.67
N VAL A 7 -12.90 -2.46 -1.30
CA VAL A 7 -11.57 -3.07 -1.14
C VAL A 7 -10.81 -3.06 -2.46
N THR A 8 -11.45 -3.45 -3.55
CA THR A 8 -10.85 -3.44 -4.88
C THR A 8 -10.41 -2.04 -5.27
N ASP A 9 -11.26 -1.04 -5.05
CA ASP A 9 -10.96 0.36 -5.38
C ASP A 9 -9.76 0.87 -4.59
N ILE A 10 -9.68 0.54 -3.30
CA ILE A 10 -8.57 0.94 -2.44
C ILE A 10 -7.27 0.29 -2.91
N VAL A 11 -7.31 -1.01 -3.19
CA VAL A 11 -6.13 -1.74 -3.67
C VAL A 11 -5.66 -1.16 -5.01
N ASP A 12 -6.58 -0.81 -5.90
CA ASP A 12 -6.23 -0.19 -7.19
C ASP A 12 -5.56 1.15 -6.99
N LYS A 13 -6.04 1.96 -6.03
CA LYS A 13 -5.39 3.24 -5.69
C LYS A 13 -3.97 3.01 -5.18
N VAL A 14 -3.78 2.04 -4.31
CA VAL A 14 -2.44 1.69 -3.81
C VAL A 14 -1.53 1.29 -4.95
N LYS A 15 -2.00 0.45 -5.86
CA LYS A 15 -1.22 0.01 -7.02
C LYS A 15 -0.80 1.19 -7.89
N LYS A 16 -1.69 2.17 -8.09
CA LYS A 16 -1.36 3.37 -8.87
C LYS A 16 -0.26 4.18 -8.20
N HIS A 17 -0.36 4.38 -6.89
CA HIS A 17 0.68 5.12 -6.16
C HIS A 17 2.02 4.40 -6.19
N LEU A 18 1.99 3.06 -6.12
CA LEU A 18 3.22 2.27 -6.20
C LEU A 18 3.83 2.35 -7.60
N ALA A 19 3.00 2.35 -8.64
CA ALA A 19 3.48 2.49 -10.01
C ALA A 19 4.14 3.87 -10.22
N ASP A 20 3.56 4.93 -9.65
CA ASP A 20 4.14 6.26 -9.72
C ASP A 20 5.51 6.33 -9.02
N ALA A 21 5.67 5.59 -7.93
CA ALA A 21 6.91 5.56 -7.17
C ALA A 21 8.06 4.90 -7.93
N GLU A 22 7.77 4.09 -8.95
CA GLU A 22 8.82 3.49 -9.79
C GLU A 22 9.67 4.56 -10.47
N ARG A 23 9.08 5.72 -10.74
CA ARG A 23 9.81 6.86 -11.32
C ARG A 23 10.90 7.37 -10.37
N ASP A 24 10.73 7.17 -9.07
CA ASP A 24 11.69 7.57 -8.05
C ASP A 24 12.65 6.44 -7.68
N GLY A 25 12.59 5.33 -8.41
CA GLY A 25 13.47 4.19 -8.19
C GLY A 25 13.00 3.25 -7.07
N ILE A 26 11.77 3.38 -6.63
CA ILE A 26 11.19 2.52 -5.60
C ILE A 26 10.26 1.50 -6.27
N TYR A 27 10.59 0.22 -6.17
CA TYR A 27 9.86 -0.86 -6.84
C TYR A 27 9.18 -1.73 -5.80
N LEU A 28 7.89 -1.48 -5.58
CA LEU A 28 7.08 -2.23 -4.64
C LEU A 28 5.81 -2.71 -5.35
N LYS A 29 5.25 -3.81 -4.86
CA LYS A 29 3.98 -4.32 -5.35
C LYS A 29 3.11 -4.79 -4.20
N VAL A 30 1.80 -4.85 -4.44
CA VAL A 30 0.86 -5.44 -3.49
C VAL A 30 1.01 -6.97 -3.55
N ALA A 31 1.34 -7.58 -2.43
CA ALA A 31 1.46 -9.03 -2.31
C ALA A 31 0.13 -9.66 -1.93
N SER A 32 -0.58 -9.05 -1.00
CA SER A 32 -1.88 -9.55 -0.57
C SER A 32 -2.64 -8.45 0.15
N GLU A 33 -3.93 -8.67 0.37
CA GLU A 33 -4.76 -7.80 1.20
C GLU A 33 -5.61 -8.68 2.12
N SER A 34 -5.95 -8.14 3.29
CA SER A 34 -6.81 -8.82 4.25
C SER A 34 -7.63 -7.82 5.04
N LEU A 35 -8.83 -8.22 5.43
CA LEU A 35 -9.71 -7.42 6.28
C LEU A 35 -9.75 -8.02 7.68
N ASP A 36 -9.61 -7.15 8.69
CA ASP A 36 -9.72 -7.53 10.08
C ASP A 36 -10.33 -6.36 10.85
N ASP A 37 -11.47 -6.57 11.50
CA ASP A 37 -12.18 -5.56 12.28
C ASP A 37 -12.36 -4.22 11.54
N ASP A 38 -12.84 -4.26 10.31
CA ASP A 38 -13.06 -3.11 9.45
C ASP A 38 -11.76 -2.41 9.00
N TRP A 39 -10.61 -2.93 9.35
CA TRP A 39 -9.33 -2.44 8.86
C TRP A 39 -8.86 -3.28 7.67
N LEU A 40 -8.41 -2.60 6.65
CA LEU A 40 -7.81 -3.25 5.48
C LEU A 40 -6.30 -3.20 5.63
N TYR A 41 -5.67 -4.36 5.62
CA TYR A 41 -4.21 -4.50 5.64
C TYR A 41 -3.75 -4.87 4.25
N VAL A 42 -2.89 -4.04 3.68
CA VAL A 42 -2.33 -4.28 2.36
C VAL A 42 -0.85 -4.59 2.52
N GLU A 43 -0.46 -5.82 2.19
CA GLU A 43 0.94 -6.23 2.25
C GLU A 43 1.67 -5.81 0.98
N VAL A 44 2.82 -5.18 1.15
CA VAL A 44 3.62 -4.65 0.07
C VAL A 44 5.01 -5.27 0.13
N VAL A 45 5.51 -5.73 -1.01
CA VAL A 45 6.84 -6.35 -1.10
C VAL A 45 7.68 -5.66 -2.16
N PRO A 46 9.00 -5.58 -1.97
CA PRO A 46 9.90 -5.10 -3.03
C PRO A 46 9.93 -6.07 -4.20
N THR A 47 9.95 -5.54 -5.42
CA THR A 47 10.07 -6.35 -6.63
C THR A 47 11.49 -6.34 -7.19
N LYS A 48 12.28 -5.31 -6.82
CA LYS A 48 13.66 -5.15 -7.26
C LYS A 48 14.45 -4.47 -6.14
N PRO A 49 15.78 -4.68 -6.08
CA PRO A 49 16.61 -3.88 -5.17
C PRO A 49 16.50 -2.41 -5.55
N GLY A 50 16.22 -1.57 -4.58
CA GLY A 50 16.10 -0.13 -4.80
C GLY A 50 15.47 0.53 -3.60
N GLY A 51 16.02 1.65 -3.16
CA GLY A 51 15.57 2.36 -1.99
C GLY A 51 15.96 1.65 -0.70
N SER A 52 15.93 2.39 0.38
CA SER A 52 16.16 1.87 1.72
C SER A 52 14.84 1.51 2.39
N ALA A 53 14.91 0.83 3.54
CA ALA A 53 13.73 0.57 4.35
C ALA A 53 13.03 1.88 4.76
N SER A 54 13.81 2.94 5.00
CA SER A 54 13.27 4.27 5.31
C SER A 54 12.50 4.85 4.13
N ASP A 55 13.00 4.68 2.91
CA ASP A 55 12.33 5.15 1.71
C ASP A 55 11.00 4.41 1.51
N HIS A 56 10.98 3.11 1.71
CA HIS A 56 9.78 2.29 1.60
C HIS A 56 8.74 2.72 2.65
N ALA A 57 9.17 2.90 3.89
CA ALA A 57 8.26 3.31 4.96
C ALA A 57 7.69 4.70 4.71
N ARG A 58 8.50 5.63 4.20
CA ARG A 58 8.04 6.97 3.86
C ARG A 58 6.99 6.94 2.76
N LEU A 59 7.23 6.14 1.73
CA LEU A 59 6.28 5.99 0.63
C LEU A 59 4.96 5.43 1.13
N MET A 60 5.00 4.38 1.94
CA MET A 60 3.79 3.76 2.48
C MET A 60 3.00 4.75 3.33
N SER A 61 3.69 5.56 4.15
CA SER A 61 3.03 6.60 4.94
C SER A 61 2.37 7.66 4.06
N GLN A 62 3.03 8.05 2.97
CA GLN A 62 2.46 9.01 2.03
C GLN A 62 1.20 8.47 1.37
N ILE A 63 1.22 7.20 0.98
CA ILE A 63 0.05 6.55 0.37
C ILE A 63 -1.10 6.50 1.37
N GLU A 64 -0.82 6.13 2.62
CA GLU A 64 -1.84 6.10 3.66
C GLU A 64 -2.48 7.47 3.87
N ARG A 65 -1.68 8.55 3.85
CA ARG A 65 -2.21 9.91 3.98
C ARG A 65 -3.13 10.27 2.82
N LYS A 66 -2.75 9.91 1.61
CA LYS A 66 -3.57 10.17 0.42
C LYS A 66 -4.89 9.42 0.49
N LEU A 67 -4.87 8.19 0.97
CA LEU A 67 -6.08 7.40 1.14
C LEU A 67 -6.99 8.02 2.20
N ARG A 68 -6.44 8.50 3.30
CA ARG A 68 -7.24 9.18 4.33
C ARG A 68 -7.88 10.45 3.79
N ALA A 69 -7.14 11.21 2.98
CA ALA A 69 -7.68 12.41 2.36
C ALA A 69 -8.86 12.10 1.44
N ASP A 70 -8.89 10.90 0.86
CA ASP A 70 -9.99 10.42 0.01
C ASP A 70 -11.13 9.79 0.82
N GLY A 71 -10.99 9.73 2.15
CA GLY A 71 -12.00 9.11 3.01
C GLY A 71 -11.72 7.66 3.39
N ASP A 72 -10.63 7.09 2.90
CA ASP A 72 -10.25 5.70 3.18
C ASP A 72 -9.31 5.67 4.39
N ASP A 73 -9.88 5.87 5.58
CA ASP A 73 -9.11 6.09 6.80
C ASP A 73 -8.79 4.81 7.58
N ARG A 74 -9.27 3.64 7.13
CA ARG A 74 -9.03 2.36 7.79
C ARG A 74 -8.20 1.42 6.94
N VAL A 75 -7.10 1.94 6.42
CA VAL A 75 -6.18 1.18 5.58
C VAL A 75 -4.78 1.30 6.16
N LEU A 76 -4.11 0.17 6.31
CA LEU A 76 -2.71 0.11 6.73
C LEU A 76 -1.91 -0.61 5.66
N LEU A 77 -0.82 0.01 5.26
CA LEU A 77 0.16 -0.62 4.38
C LEU A 77 1.23 -1.24 5.28
N VAL A 78 1.47 -2.52 5.12
CA VAL A 78 2.43 -3.25 5.93
C VAL A 78 3.50 -3.87 5.05
N PRO A 79 4.76 -3.82 5.46
CA PRO A 79 5.81 -4.50 4.71
C PRO A 79 5.65 -6.00 4.90
N ALA A 80 5.64 -6.73 3.80
CA ALA A 80 5.69 -8.17 3.88
C ALA A 80 7.12 -8.57 4.19
N LEU A 81 7.26 -9.44 5.19
CA LEU A 81 8.57 -9.99 5.52
C LEU A 81 8.85 -11.15 4.58
N ASP A 82 9.93 -11.01 3.84
CA ASP A 82 10.37 -12.04 2.93
C ASP A 82 11.39 -12.90 3.68
N ASP A 83 11.02 -14.12 3.93
CA ASP A 83 11.93 -15.06 4.61
C ASP A 83 12.98 -15.61 3.66
#